data_987ce6ba232cd37330fb6561cc6f50a8
#
_entry.id   987ce6ba232cd37330fb6561cc6f50a8
#
_cell.length_a   1.000
_cell.length_b   1.000
_cell.length_c   1.000
_cell.angle_alpha   90.00
_cell.angle_beta   90.00
_cell.angle_gamma   90.00
#
_symmetry.space_group_name_H-M   'P 1'
#
loop_
_entity.id
_entity.type
_entity.pdbx_description
1 polymer ?
#
loop_
_entity_poly.entity_id
_entity_poly.type
_entity_poly.pdbx_seq_one_letter_code
_entity_poly.pdbx_strand_id
1 'polypeptide(L)'
;VAAIGGKDSMSGTFEHIDVPPTLCSFAIDVAREGDIITPELKNDGDVLVRFDIKKNQYDLPDFEQVKALYSAIHELIQKKAIVSAYVLDANGLVPALSKMAFGNKLGFEISADVKEDDLFAPAYGCIVAEVPADKLGEITTAYTKVGTVKDNGKFTYKEVSINVEEALSVWADTLEGVFPTKASKETTQVESKLYEAPSVHVCKNKVAKPTVFIPVFPGTNCEYDSAKAFERAGADTIVKVFKNLDAESIRESVDEFEKSINQAQIIMFPGGFSAGDEPDGSAKFFATAFRNAKMKEAVEKLLNERDGLALGICNGFQALIKLGLVPNGKITGQDAQSPTLTFNTINRHISKMVYTKVVSNLSPWLANAELGGVYCNPASHGEGRFVAPKEWLDKLFANGQVATQYCDLDGNVSMDEEWNINGSYMAIEGITSPDGRCFGKMAHSERRGDSVAINIYGEQDIKIFESGVKYFK
;
A
#
# COMPACT_ATOMS: atom_id res chain seq x y z
N VAL A 1 -25.58 6.33 -7.33
CA VAL A 1 -24.17 6.76 -7.28
C VAL A 1 -23.55 6.52 -8.66
N ALA A 2 -22.83 7.51 -9.18
CA ALA A 2 -22.14 7.40 -10.45
C ALA A 2 -20.78 6.72 -10.24
N ALA A 3 -20.35 5.89 -11.19
CA ALA A 3 -18.99 5.37 -11.19
C ALA A 3 -17.99 6.51 -11.47
N ILE A 4 -16.94 6.58 -10.66
CA ILE A 4 -15.87 7.58 -10.82
C ILE A 4 -14.73 7.07 -11.68
N GLY A 5 -14.69 5.80 -11.96
CA GLY A 5 -13.69 5.15 -12.77
C GLY A 5 -13.99 3.68 -12.94
N GLY A 6 -13.21 3.04 -13.76
CA GLY A 6 -13.29 1.61 -14.01
C GLY A 6 -11.96 1.10 -14.55
N LYS A 7 -11.78 -0.20 -14.50
CA LYS A 7 -10.64 -0.92 -15.06
C LYS A 7 -11.10 -2.26 -15.59
N ASP A 8 -10.64 -2.61 -16.77
CA ASP A 8 -10.66 -3.97 -17.24
C ASP A 8 -9.31 -4.64 -16.91
N SER A 9 -9.34 -5.88 -16.50
CA SER A 9 -8.14 -6.66 -16.38
C SER A 9 -7.69 -7.10 -17.77
N MET A 10 -6.39 -7.28 -17.95
CA MET A 10 -5.87 -7.92 -19.15
C MET A 10 -6.40 -9.36 -19.21
N SER A 11 -7.12 -9.69 -20.26
CA SER A 11 -7.49 -11.07 -20.58
C SER A 11 -6.44 -11.68 -21.48
N GLY A 12 -6.08 -12.94 -21.26
CA GLY A 12 -5.10 -13.64 -22.06
C GLY A 12 -4.52 -14.83 -21.33
N THR A 13 -3.60 -15.52 -21.98
CA THR A 13 -2.89 -16.67 -21.41
C THR A 13 -1.43 -16.28 -21.19
N PHE A 14 -0.93 -16.53 -20.00
CA PHE A 14 0.49 -16.44 -19.66
C PHE A 14 0.96 -17.81 -19.18
N GLU A 15 1.83 -18.46 -19.96
CA GLU A 15 2.25 -19.84 -19.75
C GLU A 15 1.05 -20.81 -19.62
N HIS A 16 0.71 -21.22 -18.40
CA HIS A 16 -0.39 -22.14 -18.07
C HIS A 16 -1.53 -21.44 -17.33
N ILE A 17 -1.49 -20.12 -17.19
CA ILE A 17 -2.48 -19.32 -16.47
C ILE A 17 -3.36 -18.60 -17.48
N ASP A 18 -4.64 -18.88 -17.45
CA ASP A 18 -5.65 -18.13 -18.21
C ASP A 18 -6.22 -17.02 -17.31
N VAL A 19 -6.03 -15.77 -17.73
CA VAL A 19 -6.56 -14.60 -17.02
C VAL A 19 -7.99 -14.35 -17.50
N PRO A 20 -9.01 -14.50 -16.63
CA PRO A 20 -10.38 -14.24 -17.02
C PRO A 20 -10.62 -12.76 -17.29
N PRO A 21 -11.45 -12.41 -18.27
CA PRO A 21 -11.85 -11.02 -18.48
C PRO A 21 -12.60 -10.52 -17.25
N THR A 22 -12.07 -9.47 -16.61
CA THR A 22 -12.63 -8.90 -15.39
C THR A 22 -12.86 -7.41 -15.57
N LEU A 23 -14.09 -6.94 -15.34
CA LEU A 23 -14.44 -5.54 -15.34
C LEU A 23 -14.62 -5.04 -13.92
N CYS A 24 -13.84 -4.02 -13.54
CA CYS A 24 -13.94 -3.36 -12.24
C CYS A 24 -14.61 -1.98 -12.41
N SER A 25 -15.53 -1.65 -11.53
CA SER A 25 -16.16 -0.34 -11.47
C SER A 25 -15.99 0.25 -10.07
N PHE A 26 -15.60 1.52 -10.02
CA PHE A 26 -15.36 2.25 -8.77
C PHE A 26 -16.41 3.33 -8.61
N ALA A 27 -17.04 3.38 -7.43
CA ALA A 27 -17.99 4.43 -7.07
C ALA A 27 -17.68 4.95 -5.67
N ILE A 28 -17.92 6.26 -5.45
CA ILE A 28 -17.73 6.91 -4.16
C ILE A 28 -19.04 7.56 -3.75
N ASP A 29 -19.37 7.45 -2.47
CA ASP A 29 -20.47 8.16 -1.84
C ASP A 29 -20.06 8.61 -0.43
N VAL A 30 -20.85 9.52 0.15
CA VAL A 30 -20.63 10.06 1.49
C VAL A 30 -21.67 9.49 2.44
N ALA A 31 -21.22 8.91 3.55
CA ALA A 31 -22.09 8.39 4.61
C ALA A 31 -21.76 9.05 5.96
N ARG A 32 -22.70 9.00 6.89
CA ARG A 32 -22.45 9.34 8.30
C ARG A 32 -21.96 8.11 9.02
N GLU A 33 -20.94 8.25 9.85
CA GLU A 33 -20.37 7.14 10.63
C GLU A 33 -21.45 6.36 11.42
N GLY A 34 -22.38 7.07 12.04
CA GLY A 34 -23.48 6.47 12.81
C GLY A 34 -24.47 5.64 12.01
N ASP A 35 -24.50 5.76 10.67
CA ASP A 35 -25.37 5.02 9.77
C ASP A 35 -24.68 3.81 9.13
N ILE A 36 -23.41 3.57 9.46
CA ILE A 36 -22.64 2.44 8.92
C ILE A 36 -22.86 1.22 9.81
N ILE A 37 -23.16 0.09 9.18
CA ILE A 37 -23.19 -1.24 9.81
C ILE A 37 -22.12 -2.12 9.15
N THR A 38 -21.67 -3.12 9.90
CA THR A 38 -20.69 -4.09 9.44
C THR A 38 -21.36 -5.44 9.18
N PRO A 39 -20.79 -6.31 8.33
CA PRO A 39 -21.48 -7.52 7.88
C PRO A 39 -21.52 -8.67 8.91
N GLU A 40 -20.68 -8.65 9.96
CA GLU A 40 -20.63 -9.75 10.92
C GLU A 40 -21.90 -9.84 11.77
N LEU A 41 -22.34 -11.07 12.10
CA LEU A 41 -23.47 -11.35 13.00
C LEU A 41 -23.18 -10.79 14.40
N LYS A 42 -24.22 -10.26 15.08
CA LYS A 42 -24.08 -9.49 16.33
C LYS A 42 -24.62 -10.22 17.56
N ASN A 43 -25.83 -10.77 17.51
CA ASN A 43 -26.47 -11.23 18.72
C ASN A 43 -27.17 -12.57 18.53
N ASP A 44 -27.06 -13.42 19.56
CA ASP A 44 -27.85 -14.66 19.64
C ASP A 44 -29.35 -14.35 19.64
N GLY A 45 -30.11 -15.14 18.89
CA GLY A 45 -31.58 -15.03 18.81
C GLY A 45 -32.09 -14.01 17.79
N ASP A 46 -31.24 -13.19 17.20
CA ASP A 46 -31.63 -12.28 16.13
C ASP A 46 -32.10 -13.02 14.87
N VAL A 47 -33.04 -12.43 14.16
CA VAL A 47 -33.69 -13.05 13.01
C VAL A 47 -32.94 -12.72 11.73
N LEU A 48 -32.66 -13.74 10.93
CA LEU A 48 -32.07 -13.56 9.60
C LEU A 48 -33.19 -13.45 8.56
N VAL A 49 -33.20 -12.34 7.83
CA VAL A 49 -34.18 -12.05 6.79
C VAL A 49 -33.51 -11.83 5.46
N ARG A 50 -34.15 -12.23 4.36
CA ARG A 50 -33.70 -11.98 2.99
C ARG A 50 -34.66 -11.01 2.30
N PHE A 51 -34.12 -10.00 1.66
CA PHE A 51 -34.80 -9.06 0.79
C PHE A 51 -34.49 -9.40 -0.65
N ASP A 52 -35.54 -9.73 -1.43
CA ASP A 52 -35.38 -10.16 -2.81
C ASP A 52 -35.63 -9.02 -3.79
N ILE A 53 -34.80 -8.92 -4.82
CA ILE A 53 -35.04 -8.03 -5.95
C ILE A 53 -35.89 -8.74 -7.01
N LYS A 54 -36.74 -7.97 -7.69
CA LYS A 54 -37.50 -8.47 -8.83
C LYS A 54 -36.68 -8.36 -10.11
N LYS A 55 -36.81 -9.35 -10.96
CA LYS A 55 -36.18 -9.40 -12.27
C LYS A 55 -37.23 -9.56 -13.37
N ASN A 56 -36.94 -9.05 -14.57
CA ASN A 56 -37.79 -9.22 -15.73
C ASN A 56 -37.46 -10.53 -16.47
N GLN A 57 -38.11 -10.77 -17.59
CA GLN A 57 -37.94 -11.98 -18.43
C GLN A 57 -36.52 -12.15 -19.01
N TYR A 58 -35.69 -11.13 -18.97
CA TYR A 58 -34.29 -11.13 -19.42
C TYR A 58 -33.30 -11.18 -18.24
N ASP A 59 -33.79 -11.52 -17.05
CA ASP A 59 -33.01 -11.57 -15.81
C ASP A 59 -32.42 -10.22 -15.37
N LEU A 60 -32.91 -9.12 -15.93
CA LEU A 60 -32.51 -7.77 -15.57
C LEU A 60 -33.31 -7.30 -14.35
N PRO A 61 -32.68 -6.59 -13.38
CA PRO A 61 -33.35 -6.04 -12.23
C PRO A 61 -34.46 -5.03 -12.60
N ASP A 62 -35.57 -5.06 -11.85
CA ASP A 62 -36.53 -3.97 -11.83
C ASP A 62 -35.93 -2.81 -11.01
N PHE A 63 -35.35 -1.84 -11.69
CA PHE A 63 -34.60 -0.73 -11.06
C PHE A 63 -35.47 0.15 -10.14
N GLU A 64 -36.76 0.31 -10.43
CA GLU A 64 -37.67 1.08 -9.54
C GLU A 64 -37.92 0.32 -8.25
N GLN A 65 -38.13 -1.00 -8.34
CA GLN A 65 -38.30 -1.85 -7.15
C GLN A 65 -36.99 -1.92 -6.34
N VAL A 66 -35.83 -2.06 -6.98
CA VAL A 66 -34.53 -2.08 -6.30
C VAL A 66 -34.28 -0.76 -5.58
N LYS A 67 -34.55 0.38 -6.20
CA LYS A 67 -34.40 1.69 -5.58
C LYS A 67 -35.30 1.84 -4.34
N ALA A 68 -36.56 1.47 -4.47
CA ALA A 68 -37.50 1.51 -3.33
C ALA A 68 -37.08 0.59 -2.20
N LEU A 69 -36.66 -0.64 -2.52
CA LEU A 69 -36.20 -1.64 -1.55
C LEU A 69 -34.95 -1.15 -0.80
N TYR A 70 -33.94 -0.67 -1.52
CA TYR A 70 -32.70 -0.22 -0.89
C TYR A 70 -32.89 1.04 -0.05
N SER A 71 -33.79 1.93 -0.45
CA SER A 71 -34.18 3.08 0.38
C SER A 71 -34.84 2.61 1.69
N ALA A 72 -35.73 1.63 1.64
CA ALA A 72 -36.36 1.08 2.84
C ALA A 72 -35.35 0.37 3.76
N ILE A 73 -34.40 -0.39 3.19
CA ILE A 73 -33.31 -1.02 3.96
C ILE A 73 -32.43 0.03 4.63
N HIS A 74 -32.08 1.11 3.92
CA HIS A 74 -31.29 2.21 4.47
C HIS A 74 -32.00 2.86 5.67
N GLU A 75 -33.28 3.14 5.56
CA GLU A 75 -34.08 3.66 6.69
C GLU A 75 -34.09 2.70 7.89
N LEU A 76 -34.20 1.39 7.67
CA LEU A 76 -34.14 0.41 8.73
C LEU A 76 -32.77 0.36 9.41
N ILE A 77 -31.68 0.53 8.66
CA ILE A 77 -30.34 0.67 9.21
C ILE A 77 -30.24 1.93 10.09
N GLN A 78 -30.71 3.06 9.61
CA GLN A 78 -30.72 4.33 10.38
C GLN A 78 -31.51 4.20 11.69
N LYS A 79 -32.61 3.46 11.68
CA LYS A 79 -33.45 3.16 12.86
C LYS A 79 -32.85 2.07 13.76
N LYS A 80 -31.70 1.48 13.41
CA LYS A 80 -31.08 0.35 14.11
C LYS A 80 -32.01 -0.88 14.17
N ALA A 81 -32.89 -1.03 13.20
CA ALA A 81 -33.73 -2.21 13.01
C ALA A 81 -33.01 -3.30 12.19
N ILE A 82 -32.01 -2.92 11.39
CA ILE A 82 -31.03 -3.83 10.79
C ILE A 82 -29.68 -3.52 11.43
N VAL A 83 -29.02 -4.53 11.98
CA VAL A 83 -27.75 -4.39 12.71
C VAL A 83 -26.57 -4.97 11.95
N SER A 84 -26.82 -5.83 10.98
CA SER A 84 -25.84 -6.45 10.09
C SER A 84 -26.49 -6.79 8.76
N ALA A 85 -25.76 -6.69 7.65
CA ALA A 85 -26.28 -7.05 6.33
C ALA A 85 -25.15 -7.45 5.37
N TYR A 86 -25.51 -8.30 4.40
CA TYR A 86 -24.61 -8.76 3.34
C TYR A 86 -25.35 -8.86 2.00
N VAL A 87 -24.71 -8.43 0.91
CA VAL A 87 -25.28 -8.56 -0.44
C VAL A 87 -25.01 -9.97 -0.97
N LEU A 88 -26.05 -10.65 -1.46
CA LEU A 88 -25.90 -11.96 -2.08
C LEU A 88 -25.30 -11.83 -3.49
N ASP A 89 -24.53 -12.84 -3.86
CA ASP A 89 -23.84 -12.93 -5.16
C ASP A 89 -24.18 -14.23 -5.90
N ALA A 90 -23.27 -14.68 -6.77
CA ALA A 90 -23.36 -15.94 -7.50
C ALA A 90 -23.46 -17.19 -6.60
N ASN A 91 -23.00 -17.10 -5.36
CA ASN A 91 -22.85 -18.25 -4.45
C ASN A 91 -24.06 -18.43 -3.53
N GLY A 92 -24.97 -17.47 -3.50
CA GLY A 92 -26.25 -17.57 -2.79
C GLY A 92 -26.20 -17.32 -1.28
N LEU A 93 -27.16 -17.90 -0.57
CA LEU A 93 -27.46 -17.58 0.83
C LEU A 93 -26.43 -18.13 1.82
N VAL A 94 -26.07 -19.42 1.72
CA VAL A 94 -25.19 -20.06 2.71
C VAL A 94 -23.79 -19.44 2.74
N PRO A 95 -23.11 -19.21 1.62
CA PRO A 95 -21.82 -18.53 1.62
C PRO A 95 -21.87 -17.09 2.18
N ALA A 96 -22.96 -16.35 1.93
CA ALA A 96 -23.16 -15.03 2.52
C ALA A 96 -23.27 -15.09 4.05
N LEU A 97 -24.16 -15.94 4.57
CA LEU A 97 -24.31 -16.17 6.01
C LEU A 97 -23.03 -16.68 6.67
N SER A 98 -22.27 -17.55 5.98
CA SER A 98 -20.98 -18.04 6.49
C SER A 98 -20.00 -16.90 6.69
N LYS A 99 -19.87 -15.99 5.70
CA LYS A 99 -19.01 -14.81 5.81
C LYS A 99 -19.47 -13.86 6.94
N MET A 100 -20.77 -13.69 7.12
CA MET A 100 -21.32 -12.93 8.25
C MET A 100 -20.99 -13.58 9.60
N ALA A 101 -20.98 -14.90 9.67
CA ALA A 101 -20.66 -15.65 10.89
C ALA A 101 -19.17 -15.61 11.27
N PHE A 102 -18.26 -15.53 10.29
CA PHE A 102 -16.80 -15.59 10.52
C PHE A 102 -16.27 -14.46 11.41
N GLY A 103 -16.85 -13.27 11.33
CA GLY A 103 -16.35 -12.09 12.05
C GLY A 103 -16.38 -12.26 13.57
N ASN A 104 -17.54 -12.54 14.13
CA ASN A 104 -17.76 -12.74 15.57
C ASN A 104 -17.87 -14.22 15.98
N LYS A 105 -17.67 -15.13 15.02
CA LYS A 105 -17.74 -16.60 15.23
C LYS A 105 -19.09 -17.08 15.78
N LEU A 106 -20.12 -16.31 15.53
CA LEU A 106 -21.50 -16.71 15.84
C LEU A 106 -22.00 -17.72 14.79
N GLY A 107 -22.77 -18.70 15.25
CA GLY A 107 -23.42 -19.63 14.35
C GLY A 107 -24.75 -19.09 13.81
N PHE A 108 -25.41 -19.91 13.01
CA PHE A 108 -26.79 -19.67 12.57
C PHE A 108 -27.54 -20.98 12.31
N GLU A 109 -28.85 -20.90 12.42
CA GLU A 109 -29.75 -21.97 12.04
C GLU A 109 -30.64 -21.50 10.91
N ILE A 110 -30.56 -22.15 9.74
CA ILE A 110 -31.42 -21.87 8.59
C ILE A 110 -32.77 -22.52 8.81
N SER A 111 -33.86 -21.78 8.56
CA SER A 111 -35.23 -22.28 8.67
C SER A 111 -35.45 -23.49 7.77
N ALA A 112 -36.12 -24.54 8.30
CA ALA A 112 -36.40 -25.76 7.54
C ALA A 112 -37.25 -25.54 6.28
N ASP A 113 -38.00 -24.43 6.23
CA ASP A 113 -38.85 -24.02 5.10
C ASP A 113 -38.04 -23.48 3.92
N VAL A 114 -36.78 -23.11 4.11
CA VAL A 114 -35.86 -22.71 3.01
C VAL A 114 -35.57 -23.96 2.18
N LYS A 115 -35.78 -23.88 0.88
CA LYS A 115 -35.54 -25.02 -0.01
C LYS A 115 -34.04 -25.22 -0.22
N GLU A 116 -33.63 -26.47 -0.41
CA GLU A 116 -32.22 -26.81 -0.65
C GLU A 116 -31.64 -26.09 -1.89
N ASP A 117 -32.45 -25.99 -2.96
CA ASP A 117 -32.05 -25.28 -4.19
C ASP A 117 -31.78 -23.79 -3.95
N ASP A 118 -32.40 -23.16 -2.95
CA ASP A 118 -32.24 -21.74 -2.62
C ASP A 118 -30.97 -21.46 -1.78
N LEU A 119 -30.32 -22.49 -1.23
CA LEU A 119 -29.14 -22.31 -0.36
C LEU A 119 -27.93 -21.75 -1.09
N PHE A 120 -27.74 -22.20 -2.34
CA PHE A 120 -26.58 -21.83 -3.18
C PHE A 120 -27.00 -21.22 -4.52
N ALA A 121 -28.28 -20.93 -4.71
CA ALA A 121 -28.76 -20.30 -5.93
C ALA A 121 -28.22 -18.88 -6.09
N PRO A 122 -27.76 -18.48 -7.30
CA PRO A 122 -27.35 -17.10 -7.56
C PRO A 122 -28.46 -16.10 -7.23
N ALA A 123 -28.14 -15.11 -6.40
CA ALA A 123 -29.10 -14.12 -5.91
C ALA A 123 -28.54 -12.68 -5.94
N TYR A 124 -27.94 -12.32 -7.06
CA TYR A 124 -27.30 -11.01 -7.23
C TYR A 124 -28.23 -9.84 -6.85
N GLY A 125 -27.74 -8.97 -5.97
CA GLY A 125 -28.44 -7.78 -5.51
C GLY A 125 -29.50 -8.03 -4.43
N CYS A 126 -29.82 -9.29 -4.10
CA CYS A 126 -30.61 -9.60 -2.90
C CYS A 126 -29.74 -9.33 -1.66
N ILE A 127 -30.38 -8.99 -0.54
CA ILE A 127 -29.67 -8.67 0.70
C ILE A 127 -30.17 -9.62 1.80
N VAL A 128 -29.24 -10.25 2.53
CA VAL A 128 -29.53 -10.91 3.80
C VAL A 128 -29.15 -9.97 4.93
N ALA A 129 -30.02 -9.86 5.94
CA ALA A 129 -29.83 -8.95 7.06
C ALA A 129 -30.16 -9.64 8.39
N GLU A 130 -29.49 -9.21 9.43
CA GLU A 130 -29.76 -9.53 10.82
C GLU A 130 -30.63 -8.45 11.44
N VAL A 131 -31.72 -8.86 12.06
CA VAL A 131 -32.76 -8.02 12.65
C VAL A 131 -33.02 -8.47 14.09
N PRO A 132 -32.85 -7.60 15.10
CA PRO A 132 -33.26 -7.92 16.46
C PRO A 132 -34.70 -8.42 16.49
N ALA A 133 -34.95 -9.48 17.25
CA ALA A 133 -36.27 -10.14 17.23
C ALA A 133 -37.44 -9.19 17.60
N ASP A 134 -37.21 -8.25 18.50
CA ASP A 134 -38.18 -7.21 18.90
C ASP A 134 -38.36 -6.11 17.84
N LYS A 135 -37.47 -5.99 16.87
CA LYS A 135 -37.52 -5.01 15.77
C LYS A 135 -38.14 -5.56 14.48
N LEU A 136 -38.44 -6.86 14.43
CA LEU A 136 -38.95 -7.49 13.22
C LEU A 136 -40.26 -6.82 12.72
N GLY A 137 -41.08 -6.31 13.64
CA GLY A 137 -42.34 -5.60 13.34
C GLY A 137 -42.12 -4.21 12.69
N GLU A 138 -40.92 -3.68 12.69
CA GLU A 138 -40.61 -2.39 12.04
C GLU A 138 -40.34 -2.54 10.52
N ILE A 139 -40.19 -3.76 10.02
CA ILE A 139 -39.99 -4.02 8.59
C ILE A 139 -41.32 -3.90 7.85
N THR A 140 -41.43 -2.88 7.02
CA THR A 140 -42.65 -2.60 6.24
C THR A 140 -42.54 -3.08 4.79
N THR A 141 -41.32 -3.41 4.31
CA THR A 141 -41.09 -3.97 2.97
C THR A 141 -41.18 -5.51 3.01
N ALA A 142 -41.35 -6.11 1.82
CA ALA A 142 -41.42 -7.59 1.73
C ALA A 142 -40.06 -8.21 2.06
N TYR A 143 -40.09 -9.25 2.87
CA TYR A 143 -38.91 -10.05 3.23
C TYR A 143 -39.29 -11.52 3.42
N THR A 144 -38.28 -12.37 3.36
CA THR A 144 -38.40 -13.81 3.72
C THR A 144 -37.54 -14.08 4.95
N LYS A 145 -38.13 -14.66 6.00
CA LYS A 145 -37.34 -15.16 7.13
C LYS A 145 -36.55 -16.38 6.68
N VAL A 146 -35.22 -16.35 6.82
CA VAL A 146 -34.33 -17.43 6.35
C VAL A 146 -33.65 -18.17 7.51
N GLY A 147 -33.64 -17.61 8.72
CA GLY A 147 -33.00 -18.28 9.84
C GLY A 147 -32.97 -17.46 11.12
N THR A 148 -32.09 -17.87 12.02
CA THR A 148 -31.85 -17.23 13.32
C THR A 148 -30.38 -17.35 13.67
N VAL A 149 -29.81 -16.30 14.25
CA VAL A 149 -28.42 -16.28 14.76
C VAL A 149 -28.35 -17.14 16.04
N LYS A 150 -27.26 -17.87 16.21
CA LYS A 150 -27.01 -18.77 17.35
C LYS A 150 -25.63 -18.57 17.93
N ASP A 151 -25.50 -18.40 19.22
CA ASP A 151 -24.22 -18.40 19.93
C ASP A 151 -23.80 -19.84 20.29
N ASN A 152 -23.62 -20.66 19.25
CA ASN A 152 -23.20 -22.05 19.41
C ASN A 152 -22.02 -22.43 18.50
N GLY A 153 -21.49 -21.48 17.73
CA GLY A 153 -20.35 -21.67 16.81
C GLY A 153 -20.62 -22.69 15.69
N LYS A 154 -21.89 -22.86 15.27
CA LYS A 154 -22.27 -23.86 14.25
C LYS A 154 -23.22 -23.28 13.22
N PHE A 155 -23.03 -23.68 11.98
CA PHE A 155 -24.02 -23.54 10.90
C PHE A 155 -24.93 -24.76 10.89
N THR A 156 -26.22 -24.55 10.98
CA THR A 156 -27.17 -25.66 11.04
C THR A 156 -28.29 -25.49 9.99
N TYR A 157 -28.52 -26.53 9.24
CA TYR A 157 -29.69 -26.66 8.37
C TYR A 157 -30.22 -28.09 8.43
N LYS A 158 -31.44 -28.24 8.89
CA LYS A 158 -32.05 -29.57 9.17
C LYS A 158 -31.09 -30.41 10.05
N GLU A 159 -30.64 -31.55 9.55
CA GLU A 159 -29.74 -32.49 10.24
C GLU A 159 -28.26 -32.20 10.03
N VAL A 160 -27.94 -31.26 9.13
CA VAL A 160 -26.54 -30.89 8.81
C VAL A 160 -26.05 -29.81 9.77
N SER A 161 -24.87 -30.05 10.35
CA SER A 161 -24.23 -29.08 11.24
C SER A 161 -22.72 -28.99 10.91
N ILE A 162 -22.23 -27.79 10.73
CA ILE A 162 -20.79 -27.49 10.41
C ILE A 162 -20.27 -26.52 11.46
N ASN A 163 -19.05 -26.73 11.92
CA ASN A 163 -18.41 -25.83 12.87
C ASN A 163 -17.92 -24.56 12.15
N VAL A 164 -18.15 -23.39 12.73
CA VAL A 164 -17.75 -22.08 12.17
C VAL A 164 -16.24 -21.99 11.98
N GLU A 165 -15.45 -22.46 12.96
CA GLU A 165 -13.98 -22.42 12.88
C GLU A 165 -13.44 -23.33 11.76
N GLU A 166 -14.05 -24.49 11.58
CA GLU A 166 -13.69 -25.41 10.51
C GLU A 166 -13.98 -24.77 9.13
N ALA A 167 -15.18 -24.20 8.96
CA ALA A 167 -15.57 -23.52 7.73
C ALA A 167 -14.66 -22.30 7.44
N LEU A 168 -14.32 -21.52 8.48
CA LEU A 168 -13.41 -20.38 8.38
C LEU A 168 -12.02 -20.80 7.94
N SER A 169 -11.48 -21.87 8.54
CA SER A 169 -10.16 -22.42 8.16
C SER A 169 -10.14 -22.82 6.68
N VAL A 170 -11.13 -23.60 6.24
CA VAL A 170 -11.24 -24.04 4.84
C VAL A 170 -11.34 -22.84 3.89
N TRP A 171 -12.10 -21.81 4.24
CA TRP A 171 -12.24 -20.61 3.42
C TRP A 171 -10.95 -19.78 3.38
N ALA A 172 -10.28 -19.59 4.52
CA ALA A 172 -9.05 -18.83 4.63
C ALA A 172 -7.88 -19.51 3.89
N ASP A 173 -7.79 -20.84 4.02
CA ASP A 173 -6.68 -21.63 3.44
C ASP A 173 -6.74 -21.76 1.91
N THR A 174 -7.88 -21.43 1.28
CA THR A 174 -8.10 -21.61 -0.16
C THR A 174 -7.01 -20.95 -1.02
N LEU A 175 -6.56 -19.76 -0.65
CA LEU A 175 -5.53 -19.01 -1.39
C LEU A 175 -4.20 -18.89 -0.63
N GLU A 176 -4.08 -19.48 0.56
CA GLU A 176 -2.90 -19.30 1.42
C GLU A 176 -1.60 -19.75 0.76
N GLY A 177 -1.66 -20.78 -0.10
CA GLY A 177 -0.49 -21.26 -0.85
C GLY A 177 0.00 -20.31 -1.95
N VAL A 178 -0.86 -19.39 -2.42
CA VAL A 178 -0.55 -18.42 -3.49
C VAL A 178 -0.43 -17.02 -2.93
N PHE A 179 -1.32 -16.65 -1.99
CA PHE A 179 -1.35 -15.36 -1.31
C PHE A 179 -1.35 -15.57 0.20
N PRO A 180 -0.19 -15.86 0.81
CA PRO A 180 -0.12 -16.07 2.25
C PRO A 180 -0.59 -14.83 3.01
N THR A 181 -1.38 -15.06 4.06
CA THR A 181 -1.90 -13.98 4.92
C THR A 181 -0.91 -13.57 6.00
N LYS A 182 0.10 -14.41 6.28
CA LYS A 182 1.13 -14.17 7.28
C LYS A 182 2.51 -14.47 6.72
N ALA A 183 3.48 -13.63 7.03
CA ALA A 183 4.88 -13.93 6.80
C ALA A 183 5.42 -14.88 7.90
N SER A 184 6.56 -15.52 7.64
CA SER A 184 7.28 -16.25 8.68
C SER A 184 7.72 -15.29 9.79
N LYS A 185 7.39 -15.58 11.04
CA LYS A 185 7.76 -14.73 12.16
C LYS A 185 9.27 -14.76 12.40
N GLU A 186 9.96 -13.65 12.15
CA GLU A 186 11.24 -13.39 12.79
C GLU A 186 10.96 -12.64 14.11
N THR A 187 11.32 -13.26 15.22
CA THR A 187 11.08 -12.71 16.58
C THR A 187 12.32 -12.04 17.19
N THR A 188 13.29 -11.68 16.37
CA THR A 188 14.53 -11.05 16.86
C THR A 188 14.24 -9.63 17.31
N GLN A 189 14.47 -9.36 18.60
CA GLN A 189 14.45 -7.97 19.08
C GLN A 189 15.65 -7.22 18.51
N VAL A 190 15.42 -6.03 18.01
CA VAL A 190 16.44 -5.14 17.46
C VAL A 190 16.61 -3.96 18.40
N GLU A 191 17.81 -3.79 18.95
CA GLU A 191 18.17 -2.56 19.66
C GLU A 191 18.25 -1.39 18.67
N SER A 192 17.49 -0.32 18.94
CA SER A 192 17.63 0.94 18.23
C SER A 192 18.68 1.80 18.92
N LYS A 193 19.85 1.95 18.30
CA LYS A 193 20.86 2.92 18.71
C LYS A 193 20.74 4.17 17.87
N LEU A 194 20.55 5.31 18.52
CA LEU A 194 20.58 6.59 17.83
C LEU A 194 22.04 6.94 17.52
N TYR A 195 22.27 7.35 16.28
CA TYR A 195 23.56 7.83 15.81
C TYR A 195 23.53 9.35 15.71
N GLU A 196 24.28 10.02 16.56
CA GLU A 196 24.50 11.45 16.49
C GLU A 196 25.79 11.72 15.71
N ALA A 197 25.63 12.28 14.52
CA ALA A 197 26.78 12.54 13.66
C ALA A 197 27.66 13.65 14.22
N PRO A 198 29.00 13.48 14.23
CA PRO A 198 29.91 14.52 14.70
C PRO A 198 29.90 15.77 13.82
N SER A 199 29.46 15.61 12.57
CA SER A 199 29.24 16.72 11.62
C SER A 199 28.29 16.26 10.51
N VAL A 200 27.49 17.19 9.99
CA VAL A 200 26.63 16.99 8.81
C VAL A 200 27.27 17.72 7.62
N HIS A 201 27.22 17.12 6.44
CA HIS A 201 27.76 17.75 5.24
C HIS A 201 27.07 19.09 4.96
N VAL A 202 27.83 20.14 4.72
CA VAL A 202 27.36 21.50 4.44
C VAL A 202 27.64 21.87 3.00
N CYS A 203 26.65 22.36 2.29
CA CYS A 203 26.78 22.82 0.91
C CYS A 203 27.73 24.03 0.80
N LYS A 204 28.68 23.92 -0.07
CA LYS A 204 29.62 25.03 -0.43
C LYS A 204 29.07 25.88 -1.58
N ASN A 205 28.24 25.30 -2.42
CA ASN A 205 27.69 25.90 -3.63
C ASN A 205 26.24 26.38 -3.39
N LYS A 206 26.09 27.47 -2.62
CA LYS A 206 24.77 28.02 -2.25
C LYS A 206 24.04 28.61 -3.45
N VAL A 207 22.71 28.38 -3.50
CA VAL A 207 21.79 28.95 -4.49
C VAL A 207 20.51 29.46 -3.82
N ALA A 208 19.96 30.54 -4.32
CA ALA A 208 18.75 31.13 -3.73
C ALA A 208 17.52 30.22 -3.87
N LYS A 209 17.41 29.52 -4.98
CA LYS A 209 16.34 28.59 -5.28
C LYS A 209 16.90 27.38 -6.01
N PRO A 210 16.98 26.21 -5.37
CA PRO A 210 17.51 25.03 -6.02
C PRO A 210 16.52 24.47 -7.05
N THR A 211 17.05 23.86 -8.10
CA THR A 211 16.29 23.12 -9.11
C THR A 211 16.41 21.62 -8.86
N VAL A 212 15.30 20.92 -8.94
CA VAL A 212 15.19 19.47 -8.77
C VAL A 212 14.89 18.83 -10.11
N PHE A 213 15.75 17.92 -10.55
CA PHE A 213 15.48 17.07 -11.71
C PHE A 213 14.77 15.81 -11.27
N ILE A 214 13.65 15.49 -11.90
CA ILE A 214 12.83 14.31 -11.65
C ILE A 214 12.74 13.48 -12.95
N PRO A 215 13.56 12.42 -13.08
CA PRO A 215 13.50 11.52 -14.23
C PRO A 215 12.26 10.64 -14.16
N VAL A 216 11.55 10.54 -15.29
CA VAL A 216 10.34 9.71 -15.42
C VAL A 216 10.58 8.63 -16.46
N PHE A 217 10.37 7.37 -16.10
CA PHE A 217 10.44 6.23 -16.98
C PHE A 217 9.05 5.59 -17.15
N PRO A 218 8.84 4.79 -18.19
CA PRO A 218 7.59 4.01 -18.29
C PRO A 218 7.30 3.25 -16.99
N GLY A 219 6.11 3.44 -16.41
CA GLY A 219 5.71 2.87 -15.13
C GLY A 219 6.02 3.72 -13.88
N THR A 220 6.74 4.84 -13.99
CA THR A 220 6.85 5.84 -12.91
C THR A 220 5.48 6.49 -12.68
N ASN A 221 5.08 6.70 -11.41
CA ASN A 221 3.79 7.29 -11.09
C ASN A 221 3.79 8.27 -9.90
N CYS A 222 4.93 8.49 -9.23
CA CYS A 222 5.04 9.40 -8.09
C CYS A 222 5.77 10.72 -8.44
N GLU A 223 5.98 11.02 -9.71
CA GLU A 223 6.66 12.25 -10.17
C GLU A 223 5.85 13.50 -9.83
N TYR A 224 4.53 13.47 -9.94
CA TYR A 224 3.67 14.60 -9.61
C TYR A 224 3.68 14.93 -8.12
N ASP A 225 3.60 13.92 -7.26
CA ASP A 225 3.65 14.11 -5.81
C ASP A 225 5.02 14.60 -5.38
N SER A 226 6.10 14.05 -5.97
CA SER A 226 7.47 14.48 -5.75
C SER A 226 7.69 15.95 -6.17
N ALA A 227 7.20 16.33 -7.36
CA ALA A 227 7.29 17.71 -7.84
C ALA A 227 6.56 18.68 -6.89
N LYS A 228 5.31 18.39 -6.54
CA LYS A 228 4.52 19.19 -5.59
C LYS A 228 5.21 19.32 -4.22
N ALA A 229 5.84 18.24 -3.71
CA ALA A 229 6.52 18.27 -2.43
C ALA A 229 7.74 19.22 -2.45
N PHE A 230 8.55 19.18 -3.50
CA PHE A 230 9.66 20.09 -3.67
C PHE A 230 9.24 21.53 -3.95
N GLU A 231 8.20 21.76 -4.74
CA GLU A 231 7.65 23.09 -5.00
C GLU A 231 7.11 23.73 -3.71
N ARG A 232 6.39 22.97 -2.87
CA ARG A 232 5.99 23.44 -1.53
C ARG A 232 7.16 23.79 -0.63
N ALA A 233 8.28 23.07 -0.75
CA ALA A 233 9.52 23.36 -0.05
C ALA A 233 10.28 24.58 -0.63
N GLY A 234 9.86 25.11 -1.78
CA GLY A 234 10.43 26.30 -2.42
C GLY A 234 11.53 26.04 -3.43
N ALA A 235 11.55 24.88 -4.07
CA ALA A 235 12.39 24.56 -5.21
C ALA A 235 11.67 24.81 -6.55
N ASP A 236 12.44 24.85 -7.65
CA ASP A 236 11.93 24.65 -9.00
C ASP A 236 12.09 23.18 -9.40
N THR A 237 11.19 22.66 -10.25
CA THR A 237 11.24 21.27 -10.70
C THR A 237 11.39 21.16 -12.21
N ILE A 238 12.18 20.19 -12.68
CA ILE A 238 12.30 19.78 -14.08
C ILE A 238 11.89 18.32 -14.16
N VAL A 239 10.70 18.05 -14.69
CA VAL A 239 10.19 16.70 -14.91
C VAL A 239 10.40 16.34 -16.38
N LYS A 240 11.09 15.23 -16.67
CA LYS A 240 11.38 14.77 -18.03
C LYS A 240 11.12 13.28 -18.17
N VAL A 241 10.45 12.94 -19.27
CA VAL A 241 10.09 11.54 -19.61
C VAL A 241 11.20 10.95 -20.50
N PHE A 242 11.71 9.78 -20.12
CA PHE A 242 12.60 8.99 -20.94
C PHE A 242 11.79 8.27 -22.02
N LYS A 243 12.02 8.62 -23.27
CA LYS A 243 11.36 8.01 -24.42
C LYS A 243 12.19 6.81 -24.90
N ASN A 244 11.55 5.66 -25.04
CA ASN A 244 12.19 4.40 -25.45
C ASN A 244 11.58 3.78 -26.70
N LEU A 245 10.95 4.60 -27.57
CA LEU A 245 10.26 4.14 -28.79
C LEU A 245 11.23 3.59 -29.82
N ASP A 246 12.36 4.26 -29.99
CA ASP A 246 13.42 3.91 -30.95
C ASP A 246 14.79 4.41 -30.48
N ALA A 247 15.83 4.07 -31.25
CA ALA A 247 17.20 4.44 -30.91
C ALA A 247 17.46 5.96 -30.94
N GLU A 248 16.70 6.73 -31.71
CA GLU A 248 16.81 8.19 -31.76
C GLU A 248 16.19 8.82 -30.51
N SER A 249 14.97 8.42 -30.16
CA SER A 249 14.28 8.84 -28.94
C SER A 249 15.10 8.53 -27.66
N ILE A 250 15.80 7.40 -27.63
CA ILE A 250 16.70 7.05 -26.52
C ILE A 250 17.88 8.03 -26.45
N ARG A 251 18.54 8.34 -27.58
CA ARG A 251 19.64 9.29 -27.62
C ARG A 251 19.22 10.69 -27.18
N GLU A 252 18.09 11.17 -27.74
CA GLU A 252 17.51 12.46 -27.34
C GLU A 252 17.22 12.51 -25.82
N SER A 253 16.65 11.45 -25.28
CA SER A 253 16.33 11.36 -23.84
C SER A 253 17.60 11.39 -22.98
N VAL A 254 18.66 10.69 -23.39
CA VAL A 254 19.95 10.73 -22.68
C VAL A 254 20.53 12.14 -22.68
N ASP A 255 20.51 12.84 -23.83
CA ASP A 255 21.02 14.20 -23.95
C ASP A 255 20.17 15.20 -23.14
N GLU A 256 18.87 15.05 -23.14
CA GLU A 256 17.96 15.87 -22.35
C GLU A 256 18.13 15.65 -20.84
N PHE A 257 18.31 14.40 -20.41
CA PHE A 257 18.57 14.07 -19.01
C PHE A 257 19.91 14.60 -18.55
N GLU A 258 20.98 14.40 -19.34
CA GLU A 258 22.31 14.99 -19.07
C GLU A 258 22.21 16.50 -18.86
N LYS A 259 21.55 17.20 -19.78
CA LYS A 259 21.32 18.65 -19.69
C LYS A 259 20.55 19.02 -18.41
N SER A 260 19.51 18.29 -18.09
CA SER A 260 18.67 18.54 -16.90
C SER A 260 19.45 18.31 -15.60
N ILE A 261 20.24 17.24 -15.51
CA ILE A 261 21.13 16.96 -14.38
C ILE A 261 22.15 18.08 -14.21
N ASN A 262 22.74 18.58 -15.31
CA ASN A 262 23.71 19.66 -15.27
C ASN A 262 23.13 21.01 -14.80
N GLN A 263 21.82 21.22 -14.94
CA GLN A 263 21.12 22.41 -14.44
C GLN A 263 20.65 22.26 -12.98
N ALA A 264 20.40 21.04 -12.52
CA ALA A 264 19.83 20.75 -11.23
C ALA A 264 20.86 20.76 -10.09
N GLN A 265 20.40 21.00 -8.88
CA GLN A 265 21.11 20.82 -7.61
C GLN A 265 20.69 19.53 -6.90
N ILE A 266 19.52 19.03 -7.23
CA ILE A 266 18.94 17.82 -6.63
C ILE A 266 18.49 16.90 -7.76
N ILE A 267 18.72 15.58 -7.59
CA ILE A 267 18.01 14.54 -8.36
C ILE A 267 17.04 13.83 -7.43
N MET A 268 15.76 13.78 -7.82
CA MET A 268 14.75 12.99 -7.16
C MET A 268 14.38 11.79 -8.02
N PHE A 269 14.70 10.59 -7.57
CA PHE A 269 14.26 9.34 -8.16
C PHE A 269 12.88 8.97 -7.58
N PRO A 270 11.79 9.14 -8.35
CA PRO A 270 10.44 8.94 -7.84
C PRO A 270 10.08 7.46 -7.71
N GLY A 271 9.03 7.20 -6.95
CA GLY A 271 8.41 5.89 -6.85
C GLY A 271 7.62 5.51 -8.10
N GLY A 272 7.14 4.28 -8.12
CA GLY A 272 6.39 3.67 -9.20
C GLY A 272 6.90 2.27 -9.52
N PHE A 273 6.68 1.85 -10.76
CA PHE A 273 7.05 0.53 -11.28
C PHE A 273 7.79 0.67 -12.61
N SER A 274 8.97 1.31 -12.58
CA SER A 274 9.73 1.57 -13.81
C SER A 274 10.08 0.26 -14.53
N ALA A 275 9.52 0.10 -15.75
CA ALA A 275 9.54 -1.09 -16.59
C ALA A 275 8.83 -2.32 -16.00
N GLY A 276 7.90 -2.12 -15.05
CA GLY A 276 7.16 -3.19 -14.35
C GLY A 276 7.93 -3.77 -13.17
N ASP A 277 7.22 -4.55 -12.34
CA ASP A 277 7.83 -5.41 -11.32
C ASP A 277 8.32 -6.68 -11.99
N GLU A 278 9.53 -6.63 -12.51
CA GLU A 278 10.13 -7.76 -13.18
C GLU A 278 10.67 -8.80 -12.18
N PRO A 279 10.67 -10.11 -12.53
CA PRO A 279 11.15 -11.16 -11.65
C PRO A 279 12.59 -10.96 -11.13
N ASP A 280 13.39 -10.19 -11.84
CA ASP A 280 14.79 -9.89 -11.47
C ASP A 280 14.96 -8.57 -10.72
N GLY A 281 13.88 -8.03 -10.20
CA GLY A 281 13.88 -6.86 -9.33
C GLY A 281 13.59 -5.53 -10.03
N SER A 282 12.93 -4.67 -9.27
CA SER A 282 12.48 -3.35 -9.70
C SER A 282 13.62 -2.39 -10.02
N ALA A 283 13.30 -1.30 -10.73
CA ALA A 283 14.22 -0.22 -11.10
C ALA A 283 15.37 -0.58 -12.07
N LYS A 284 15.28 -1.68 -12.80
CA LYS A 284 16.28 -2.04 -13.81
C LYS A 284 16.45 -0.96 -14.88
N PHE A 285 15.33 -0.37 -15.31
CA PHE A 285 15.36 0.64 -16.35
C PHE A 285 16.11 1.90 -15.89
N PHE A 286 15.85 2.37 -14.68
CA PHE A 286 16.65 3.43 -14.06
C PHE A 286 18.14 3.07 -14.02
N ALA A 287 18.44 1.89 -13.50
CA ALA A 287 19.83 1.46 -13.34
C ALA A 287 20.56 1.36 -14.69
N THR A 288 19.89 0.83 -15.72
CA THR A 288 20.47 0.71 -17.06
C THR A 288 20.73 2.09 -17.69
N ALA A 289 19.74 2.99 -17.64
CA ALA A 289 19.84 4.32 -18.21
C ALA A 289 20.95 5.15 -17.51
N PHE A 290 20.96 5.19 -16.18
CA PHE A 290 21.93 5.97 -15.40
C PHE A 290 23.36 5.39 -15.40
N ARG A 291 23.55 4.17 -15.89
CA ARG A 291 24.89 3.61 -16.19
C ARG A 291 25.44 4.09 -17.53
N ASN A 292 24.64 4.75 -18.38
CA ASN A 292 25.14 5.42 -19.56
C ASN A 292 26.24 6.43 -19.17
N ALA A 293 27.33 6.49 -19.93
CA ALA A 293 28.50 7.28 -19.57
C ALA A 293 28.21 8.77 -19.33
N LYS A 294 27.37 9.40 -20.19
CA LYS A 294 27.02 10.83 -20.08
C LYS A 294 26.20 11.09 -18.79
N MET A 295 25.18 10.25 -18.54
CA MET A 295 24.34 10.41 -17.36
C MET A 295 25.12 10.12 -16.08
N LYS A 296 25.95 9.07 -16.07
CA LYS A 296 26.83 8.75 -14.95
C LYS A 296 27.77 9.92 -14.62
N GLU A 297 28.45 10.45 -15.62
CA GLU A 297 29.36 11.60 -15.45
C GLU A 297 28.61 12.83 -14.91
N ALA A 298 27.42 13.13 -15.44
CA ALA A 298 26.62 14.26 -14.99
C ALA A 298 26.20 14.11 -13.51
N VAL A 299 25.81 12.91 -13.07
CA VAL A 299 25.48 12.61 -11.66
C VAL A 299 26.71 12.73 -10.77
N GLU A 300 27.85 12.18 -11.20
CA GLU A 300 29.10 12.28 -10.45
C GLU A 300 29.58 13.74 -10.30
N LYS A 301 29.45 14.58 -11.33
CA LYS A 301 29.72 16.03 -11.26
C LYS A 301 28.74 16.75 -10.34
N LEU A 302 27.45 16.40 -10.40
CA LEU A 302 26.44 16.95 -9.48
C LEU A 302 26.85 16.71 -8.02
N LEU A 303 27.17 15.48 -7.68
CA LEU A 303 27.47 15.10 -6.30
C LEU A 303 28.86 15.60 -5.84
N ASN A 304 29.92 15.48 -6.68
CA ASN A 304 31.28 15.68 -6.23
C ASN A 304 31.80 17.11 -6.47
N GLU A 305 31.32 17.82 -7.51
CA GLU A 305 31.78 19.14 -7.85
C GLU A 305 30.85 20.26 -7.44
N ARG A 306 29.52 19.95 -7.43
CA ARG A 306 28.47 20.95 -7.16
C ARG A 306 27.78 20.78 -5.81
N ASP A 307 28.27 19.86 -4.95
CA ASP A 307 27.69 19.52 -3.66
C ASP A 307 26.20 19.14 -3.74
N GLY A 308 25.77 18.50 -4.84
CA GLY A 308 24.40 18.17 -5.08
C GLY A 308 23.87 17.08 -4.15
N LEU A 309 22.55 16.91 -4.17
CA LEU A 309 21.82 15.91 -3.39
C LEU A 309 21.08 14.91 -4.29
N ALA A 310 20.91 13.69 -3.81
CA ALA A 310 20.06 12.67 -4.43
C ALA A 310 19.09 12.06 -3.42
N LEU A 311 17.81 12.00 -3.78
CA LEU A 311 16.77 11.34 -3.01
C LEU A 311 16.10 10.25 -3.85
N GLY A 312 15.85 9.09 -3.26
CA GLY A 312 15.09 8.02 -3.90
C GLY A 312 14.03 7.47 -2.96
N ILE A 313 12.79 7.45 -3.42
CA ILE A 313 11.67 6.93 -2.62
C ILE A 313 11.07 5.70 -3.33
N CYS A 314 10.87 4.61 -2.58
CA CYS A 314 10.29 3.36 -3.05
C CYS A 314 11.06 2.81 -4.27
N ASN A 315 10.51 2.83 -5.48
CA ASN A 315 11.21 2.44 -6.71
C ASN A 315 12.49 3.28 -6.94
N GLY A 316 12.48 4.54 -6.52
CA GLY A 316 13.68 5.39 -6.53
C GLY A 316 14.77 4.91 -5.57
N PHE A 317 14.42 4.38 -4.40
CA PHE A 317 15.41 3.76 -3.50
C PHE A 317 15.99 2.49 -4.11
N GLN A 318 15.15 1.66 -4.75
CA GLN A 318 15.62 0.49 -5.51
C GLN A 318 16.60 0.90 -6.61
N ALA A 319 16.35 2.04 -7.28
CA ALA A 319 17.28 2.58 -8.27
C ALA A 319 18.62 3.03 -7.64
N LEU A 320 18.57 3.79 -6.53
CA LEU A 320 19.77 4.26 -5.84
C LEU A 320 20.65 3.11 -5.37
N ILE A 321 20.05 2.03 -4.82
CA ILE A 321 20.83 0.88 -4.34
C ILE A 321 21.42 0.06 -5.48
N LYS A 322 20.69 -0.12 -6.59
CA LYS A 322 21.19 -0.81 -7.79
C LYS A 322 22.29 -0.03 -8.51
N LEU A 323 22.26 1.29 -8.43
CA LEU A 323 23.31 2.15 -8.94
C LEU A 323 24.54 2.22 -8.01
N GLY A 324 24.39 1.87 -6.74
CA GLY A 324 25.42 2.00 -5.72
C GLY A 324 25.52 3.41 -5.12
N LEU A 325 24.63 4.34 -5.50
CA LEU A 325 24.54 5.68 -4.89
C LEU A 325 24.27 5.60 -3.39
N VAL A 326 23.49 4.62 -2.97
CA VAL A 326 23.50 4.13 -1.60
C VAL A 326 23.91 2.66 -1.62
N PRO A 327 24.78 2.22 -0.74
CA PRO A 327 25.42 2.93 0.38
C PRO A 327 26.77 3.62 0.04
N ASN A 328 27.21 3.67 -1.23
CA ASN A 328 28.60 4.04 -1.56
C ASN A 328 28.80 5.52 -1.94
N GLY A 329 27.75 6.27 -2.22
CA GLY A 329 27.82 7.68 -2.65
C GLY A 329 28.32 7.90 -4.09
N LYS A 330 28.40 6.85 -4.89
CA LYS A 330 28.83 6.88 -6.30
C LYS A 330 28.21 5.75 -7.09
N ILE A 331 28.13 5.93 -8.42
CA ILE A 331 27.62 4.88 -9.31
C ILE A 331 28.65 3.77 -9.46
N THR A 332 28.35 2.63 -8.84
CA THR A 332 29.19 1.41 -8.86
C THR A 332 28.38 0.22 -9.38
N GLY A 333 29.05 -0.87 -9.71
CA GLY A 333 28.36 -2.15 -9.88
C GLY A 333 27.93 -2.73 -8.53
N GLN A 334 26.99 -3.66 -8.57
CA GLN A 334 26.64 -4.55 -7.45
C GLN A 334 27.27 -5.93 -7.67
N ASP A 335 27.60 -6.61 -6.60
CA ASP A 335 28.00 -8.01 -6.54
C ASP A 335 27.06 -8.80 -5.62
N ALA A 336 27.31 -10.08 -5.48
CA ALA A 336 26.47 -10.97 -4.65
C ALA A 336 26.49 -10.62 -3.14
N GLN A 337 27.44 -9.79 -2.69
CA GLN A 337 27.57 -9.36 -1.30
C GLN A 337 27.07 -7.94 -1.07
N SER A 338 26.65 -7.26 -2.12
CA SER A 338 26.14 -5.88 -2.01
C SER A 338 24.79 -5.84 -1.34
N PRO A 339 24.49 -4.83 -0.49
CA PRO A 339 23.15 -4.59 0.01
C PRO A 339 22.16 -4.43 -1.14
N THR A 340 20.93 -4.93 -0.97
CA THR A 340 19.90 -4.83 -1.98
C THR A 340 18.50 -4.74 -1.38
N LEU A 341 17.53 -4.40 -2.22
CA LEU A 341 16.11 -4.52 -1.92
C LEU A 341 15.55 -5.71 -2.73
N THR A 342 14.76 -6.55 -2.08
CA THR A 342 14.21 -7.77 -2.65
C THR A 342 12.73 -7.95 -2.26
N PHE A 343 12.14 -9.07 -2.64
CA PHE A 343 10.73 -9.40 -2.34
C PHE A 343 10.43 -9.34 -0.85
N ASN A 344 9.26 -8.79 -0.52
CA ASN A 344 8.70 -8.85 0.82
C ASN A 344 8.64 -10.30 1.31
N THR A 345 8.80 -10.53 2.62
CA THR A 345 8.73 -11.88 3.21
C THR A 345 7.41 -12.58 2.94
N ILE A 346 6.32 -11.83 2.87
CA ILE A 346 4.99 -12.36 2.53
C ILE A 346 4.83 -12.70 1.04
N ASN A 347 5.85 -12.43 0.23
CA ASN A 347 5.91 -12.73 -1.20
C ASN A 347 4.80 -12.11 -2.06
N ARG A 348 4.25 -10.97 -1.63
CA ARG A 348 3.26 -10.17 -2.37
C ARG A 348 3.37 -8.69 -2.07
N HIS A 349 2.64 -7.88 -2.85
CA HIS A 349 2.51 -6.44 -2.61
C HIS A 349 1.80 -6.17 -1.28
N ILE A 350 2.34 -5.21 -0.52
CA ILE A 350 1.72 -4.67 0.69
C ILE A 350 1.52 -3.17 0.51
N SER A 351 0.34 -2.68 0.90
CA SER A 351 0.00 -1.27 0.98
C SER A 351 -0.51 -0.96 2.38
N LYS A 352 0.26 -0.19 3.15
CA LYS A 352 -0.03 0.10 4.56
C LYS A 352 0.58 1.44 5.00
N MET A 353 -0.03 2.11 5.96
CA MET A 353 0.65 3.17 6.71
C MET A 353 1.68 2.55 7.65
N VAL A 354 2.91 3.03 7.58
CA VAL A 354 4.03 2.52 8.39
C VAL A 354 4.61 3.61 9.26
N TYR A 355 5.10 3.22 10.43
CA TYR A 355 5.79 4.09 11.36
C TYR A 355 7.29 3.87 11.23
N THR A 356 8.02 4.96 11.08
CA THR A 356 9.47 4.94 10.90
C THR A 356 10.13 5.91 11.87
N LYS A 357 11.18 5.45 12.51
CA LYS A 357 11.97 6.23 13.45
C LYS A 357 13.25 6.76 12.79
N VAL A 358 13.54 8.02 12.94
CA VAL A 358 14.82 8.60 12.53
C VAL A 358 15.89 8.16 13.53
N VAL A 359 16.84 7.35 13.07
CA VAL A 359 17.87 6.78 13.95
C VAL A 359 19.26 7.37 13.72
N SER A 360 19.42 8.23 12.71
CA SER A 360 20.67 8.95 12.43
C SER A 360 20.38 10.35 11.90
N ASN A 361 21.16 11.31 12.35
CA ASN A 361 21.14 12.69 11.81
C ASN A 361 22.33 12.99 10.87
N LEU A 362 23.00 11.98 10.33
CA LEU A 362 24.12 12.12 9.39
C LEU A 362 23.73 12.89 8.12
N SER A 363 22.52 12.65 7.65
CA SER A 363 22.07 13.16 6.37
C SER A 363 21.55 14.59 6.42
N PRO A 364 21.97 15.49 5.51
CA PRO A 364 21.38 16.81 5.37
C PRO A 364 19.88 16.75 5.01
N TRP A 365 19.39 15.66 4.46
CA TRP A 365 17.97 15.41 4.22
C TRP A 365 17.14 15.35 5.50
N LEU A 366 17.77 15.03 6.64
CA LEU A 366 17.13 14.90 7.95
C LEU A 366 17.43 16.08 8.88
N ALA A 367 18.02 17.16 8.36
CA ALA A 367 18.43 18.32 9.20
C ALA A 367 17.27 19.00 9.96
N ASN A 368 16.04 18.91 9.47
CA ASN A 368 14.84 19.44 10.13
C ASN A 368 14.00 18.35 10.82
N ALA A 369 14.41 17.07 10.74
CA ALA A 369 13.77 15.97 11.46
C ALA A 369 14.34 15.84 12.87
N GLU A 370 13.53 15.38 13.80
CA GLU A 370 13.98 15.09 15.18
C GLU A 370 14.71 13.74 15.22
N LEU A 371 15.91 13.70 15.77
CA LEU A 371 16.60 12.43 16.03
C LEU A 371 15.85 11.62 17.09
N GLY A 372 15.44 10.42 16.75
CA GLY A 372 14.52 9.59 17.54
C GLY A 372 13.04 9.86 17.27
N GLY A 373 12.71 10.88 16.45
CA GLY A 373 11.34 11.17 16.04
C GLY A 373 10.70 10.05 15.24
N VAL A 374 9.40 9.85 15.42
CA VAL A 374 8.58 8.82 14.75
C VAL A 374 7.64 9.49 13.77
N TYR A 375 7.64 8.98 12.53
CA TYR A 375 6.85 9.54 11.44
C TYR A 375 6.03 8.45 10.75
N CYS A 376 4.77 8.77 10.42
CA CYS A 376 3.85 7.86 9.74
C CYS A 376 3.71 8.22 8.27
N ASN A 377 4.09 7.32 7.38
CA ASN A 377 3.96 7.53 5.94
C ASN A 377 3.39 6.29 5.24
N PRO A 378 2.71 6.42 4.08
CA PRO A 378 2.25 5.27 3.33
C PRO A 378 3.42 4.50 2.70
N ALA A 379 3.38 3.18 2.76
CA ALA A 379 4.25 2.28 2.02
C ALA A 379 3.40 1.42 1.08
N SER A 380 3.90 1.19 -0.15
CA SER A 380 3.17 0.44 -1.17
C SER A 380 4.18 -0.20 -2.13
N HIS A 381 4.51 -1.49 -1.90
CA HIS A 381 5.56 -2.19 -2.65
C HIS A 381 5.47 -3.71 -2.53
N GLY A 382 5.93 -4.43 -3.54
CA GLY A 382 6.19 -5.88 -3.52
C GLY A 382 7.63 -6.22 -3.18
N GLU A 383 8.57 -5.31 -3.45
CA GLU A 383 10.02 -5.46 -3.31
C GLU A 383 10.63 -4.34 -2.46
N GLY A 384 10.35 -4.34 -1.18
CA GLY A 384 10.86 -3.33 -0.24
C GLY A 384 11.78 -3.86 0.84
N ARG A 385 12.03 -5.17 0.85
CA ARG A 385 12.83 -5.85 1.86
C ARG A 385 14.31 -5.53 1.71
N PHE A 386 14.86 -4.76 2.64
CA PHE A 386 16.30 -4.52 2.70
C PHE A 386 17.03 -5.76 3.22
N VAL A 387 18.01 -6.24 2.49
CA VAL A 387 18.88 -7.37 2.86
C VAL A 387 20.33 -7.01 2.63
N ALA A 388 21.19 -7.42 3.55
CA ALA A 388 22.64 -7.24 3.45
C ALA A 388 23.37 -8.28 4.30
N PRO A 389 24.59 -8.68 3.93
CA PRO A 389 25.48 -9.45 4.79
C PRO A 389 25.79 -8.72 6.11
N LYS A 390 26.06 -9.49 7.16
CA LYS A 390 26.34 -8.94 8.50
C LYS A 390 27.42 -7.84 8.50
N GLU A 391 28.47 -8.03 7.73
CA GLU A 391 29.56 -7.04 7.61
C GLU A 391 29.07 -5.66 7.10
N TRP A 392 28.13 -5.68 6.15
CA TRP A 392 27.49 -4.46 5.67
C TRP A 392 26.56 -3.86 6.70
N LEU A 393 25.77 -4.66 7.42
CA LEU A 393 24.92 -4.18 8.49
C LEU A 393 25.74 -3.47 9.57
N ASP A 394 26.79 -4.14 10.07
CA ASP A 394 27.68 -3.59 11.09
C ASP A 394 28.32 -2.26 10.60
N LYS A 395 28.77 -2.19 9.34
CA LYS A 395 29.33 -1.00 8.74
C LYS A 395 28.31 0.16 8.63
N LEU A 396 27.10 -0.13 8.15
CA LEU A 396 26.05 0.88 7.99
C LEU A 396 25.67 1.52 9.32
N PHE A 397 25.50 0.71 10.35
CA PHE A 397 25.22 1.22 11.69
C PHE A 397 26.39 1.98 12.29
N ALA A 398 27.60 1.46 12.18
CA ALA A 398 28.79 2.12 12.72
C ALA A 398 29.06 3.50 12.08
N ASN A 399 28.73 3.64 10.80
CA ASN A 399 28.91 4.88 10.05
C ASN A 399 27.70 5.85 10.12
N GLY A 400 26.62 5.47 10.81
CA GLY A 400 25.39 6.25 10.86
C GLY A 400 24.62 6.32 9.54
N GLN A 401 24.88 5.40 8.61
CA GLN A 401 24.25 5.35 7.29
C GLN A 401 22.83 4.75 7.33
N VAL A 402 22.43 4.06 8.40
CA VAL A 402 21.03 3.71 8.65
C VAL A 402 20.31 4.97 9.10
N ALA A 403 19.46 5.50 8.25
CA ALA A 403 18.77 6.77 8.48
C ALA A 403 17.46 6.57 9.24
N THR A 404 16.67 5.59 8.82
CA THR A 404 15.33 5.30 9.37
C THR A 404 15.13 3.79 9.54
N GLN A 405 14.40 3.42 10.59
CA GLN A 405 14.00 2.04 10.87
C GLN A 405 12.49 1.95 11.10
N TYR A 406 11.87 0.84 10.72
CA TYR A 406 10.48 0.55 11.06
C TYR A 406 10.31 0.39 12.57
N CYS A 407 9.25 0.95 13.13
CA CYS A 407 8.98 0.94 14.55
C CYS A 407 7.49 0.82 14.85
N ASP A 408 7.16 0.51 16.10
CA ASP A 408 5.80 0.55 16.62
C ASP A 408 5.36 2.01 16.93
N LEU A 409 4.14 2.17 17.45
CA LEU A 409 3.57 3.47 17.83
C LEU A 409 4.34 4.18 18.94
N ASP A 410 5.04 3.44 19.78
CA ASP A 410 5.85 3.97 20.89
C ASP A 410 7.30 4.29 20.47
N GLY A 411 7.62 4.05 19.17
CA GLY A 411 8.94 4.28 18.60
C GLY A 411 9.98 3.20 18.95
N ASN A 412 9.53 2.02 19.38
CA ASN A 412 10.42 0.88 19.53
C ASN A 412 10.64 0.23 18.16
N VAL A 413 11.90 0.10 17.76
CA VAL A 413 12.22 -0.60 16.51
C VAL A 413 11.78 -2.05 16.61
N SER A 414 11.06 -2.53 15.62
CA SER A 414 10.41 -3.84 15.67
C SER A 414 10.68 -4.66 14.42
N MET A 415 10.91 -5.95 14.63
CA MET A 415 10.97 -6.96 13.55
C MET A 415 9.62 -7.65 13.32
N ASP A 416 8.59 -7.30 14.11
CA ASP A 416 7.25 -7.85 13.93
C ASP A 416 6.68 -7.41 12.57
N GLU A 417 6.04 -8.32 11.87
CA GLU A 417 5.45 -8.08 10.53
C GLU A 417 4.36 -6.99 10.54
N GLU A 418 3.78 -6.71 11.70
CA GLU A 418 2.83 -5.60 11.82
C GLU A 418 3.50 -4.26 11.55
N TRP A 419 4.75 -4.11 11.96
CA TRP A 419 5.52 -2.86 11.87
C TRP A 419 6.56 -2.91 10.77
N ASN A 420 7.36 -3.98 10.69
CA ASN A 420 8.34 -4.25 9.63
C ASN A 420 7.69 -5.05 8.50
N ILE A 421 6.82 -4.39 7.76
CA ILE A 421 5.86 -4.99 6.82
C ILE A 421 6.49 -5.81 5.68
N ASN A 422 7.76 -5.61 5.39
CA ASN A 422 8.47 -6.25 4.29
C ASN A 422 9.55 -7.25 4.76
N GLY A 423 9.79 -7.33 6.08
CA GLY A 423 10.82 -8.20 6.66
C GLY A 423 12.25 -7.70 6.45
N SER A 424 12.46 -6.39 6.32
CA SER A 424 13.78 -5.77 6.20
C SER A 424 14.69 -6.17 7.36
N TYR A 425 15.94 -6.51 7.06
CA TYR A 425 16.94 -6.83 8.06
C TYR A 425 17.15 -5.65 9.01
N MET A 426 17.22 -5.94 10.31
CA MET A 426 17.36 -4.93 11.36
C MET A 426 16.29 -3.82 11.29
N ALA A 427 15.11 -4.12 10.72
CA ALA A 427 14.02 -3.17 10.48
C ALA A 427 14.45 -1.91 9.68
N ILE A 428 15.49 -1.99 8.86
CA ILE A 428 16.00 -0.87 8.07
C ILE A 428 14.94 -0.45 7.03
N GLU A 429 14.50 0.81 7.10
CA GLU A 429 13.56 1.42 6.15
C GLU A 429 14.29 2.30 5.12
N GLY A 430 15.34 2.99 5.55
CA GLY A 430 16.11 3.87 4.69
C GLY A 430 17.58 3.96 5.07
N ILE A 431 18.43 4.13 4.06
CA ILE A 431 19.89 4.28 4.20
C ILE A 431 20.45 5.46 3.39
N THR A 432 21.63 5.91 3.77
CA THR A 432 22.32 7.01 3.11
C THR A 432 23.67 6.61 2.52
N SER A 433 24.23 7.50 1.69
CA SER A 433 25.67 7.51 1.36
C SER A 433 26.52 7.83 2.60
N PRO A 434 27.85 7.59 2.58
CA PRO A 434 28.72 7.85 3.73
C PRO A 434 28.74 9.31 4.21
N ASP A 435 28.46 10.25 3.30
CA ASP A 435 28.34 11.69 3.59
C ASP A 435 26.90 12.18 3.77
N GLY A 436 25.93 11.26 3.72
CA GLY A 436 24.52 11.54 3.90
C GLY A 436 23.81 12.24 2.73
N ARG A 437 24.49 12.61 1.64
CA ARG A 437 23.93 13.40 0.53
C ARG A 437 23.01 12.61 -0.39
N CYS A 438 23.23 11.30 -0.52
CA CYS A 438 22.28 10.40 -1.18
C CYS A 438 21.46 9.72 -0.10
N PHE A 439 20.14 9.75 -0.23
CA PHE A 439 19.20 9.12 0.72
C PHE A 439 18.17 8.30 -0.01
N GLY A 440 18.01 7.06 0.39
CA GLY A 440 16.98 6.13 -0.12
C GLY A 440 16.09 5.64 1.00
N LYS A 441 14.76 5.63 0.78
CA LYS A 441 13.77 5.14 1.74
C LYS A 441 12.56 4.53 1.03
N MET A 442 11.85 3.62 1.71
CA MET A 442 10.72 2.92 1.10
C MET A 442 9.37 3.63 1.27
N ALA A 443 9.12 4.23 2.41
CA ALA A 443 7.84 4.91 2.68
C ALA A 443 7.76 6.28 1.97
N HIS A 444 6.57 6.58 1.45
CA HIS A 444 6.29 7.72 0.57
C HIS A 444 6.01 9.01 1.34
N SER A 445 7.06 9.74 1.69
CA SER A 445 6.95 11.04 2.38
C SER A 445 6.44 12.17 1.46
N GLU A 446 6.46 12.00 0.14
CA GLU A 446 5.91 12.93 -0.85
C GLU A 446 4.38 12.89 -0.91
N ARG A 447 3.76 11.78 -0.54
CA ARG A 447 2.30 11.57 -0.57
C ARG A 447 1.63 12.19 0.65
N ARG A 448 1.84 13.48 0.85
CA ARG A 448 1.34 14.27 1.96
C ARG A 448 0.64 15.53 1.44
N GLY A 449 -0.41 15.95 2.13
CA GLY A 449 -1.13 17.19 1.84
C GLY A 449 -2.10 17.54 2.97
N ASP A 450 -2.63 18.76 2.96
CA ASP A 450 -3.47 19.32 4.05
C ASP A 450 -4.74 18.50 4.34
N SER A 451 -5.20 17.69 3.39
CA SER A 451 -6.39 16.85 3.51
C SER A 451 -6.11 15.36 3.26
N VAL A 452 -4.84 14.95 3.30
CA VAL A 452 -4.43 13.55 3.08
C VAL A 452 -4.16 12.90 4.42
N ALA A 453 -4.71 11.69 4.63
CA ALA A 453 -4.50 10.85 5.81
C ALA A 453 -4.79 11.57 7.17
N ILE A 454 -5.78 12.45 7.21
CA ILE A 454 -6.13 13.25 8.40
C ILE A 454 -6.61 12.41 9.58
N ASN A 455 -7.12 11.19 9.33
CA ASN A 455 -7.58 10.25 10.36
C ASN A 455 -6.50 9.22 10.76
N ILE A 456 -5.29 9.37 10.26
CA ILE A 456 -4.18 8.47 10.61
C ILE A 456 -3.39 9.10 11.75
N TYR A 457 -3.17 8.33 12.81
CA TYR A 457 -2.41 8.75 13.98
C TYR A 457 -0.92 8.94 13.65
N GLY A 458 -0.31 9.96 14.23
CA GLY A 458 1.12 10.25 14.19
C GLY A 458 1.49 11.42 13.29
N GLU A 459 2.73 11.91 13.47
CA GLU A 459 3.32 12.95 12.62
C GLU A 459 3.67 12.37 11.25
N GLN A 460 3.26 13.04 10.19
CA GLN A 460 3.46 12.57 8.81
C GLN A 460 4.59 13.33 8.09
N ASP A 461 5.01 14.48 8.63
CA ASP A 461 5.98 15.35 8.00
C ASP A 461 7.41 15.18 8.54
N ILE A 462 8.14 14.27 7.96
CA ILE A 462 9.58 14.09 8.26
C ILE A 462 10.47 15.26 7.75
N LYS A 463 9.90 16.24 7.02
CA LYS A 463 10.56 17.46 6.51
C LYS A 463 11.79 17.24 5.61
N ILE A 464 11.85 16.12 4.92
CA ILE A 464 12.99 15.81 4.04
C ILE A 464 13.09 16.79 2.86
N PHE A 465 11.98 17.19 2.26
CA PHE A 465 11.97 18.11 1.11
C PHE A 465 12.41 19.51 1.50
N GLU A 466 11.93 20.01 2.64
CA GLU A 466 12.36 21.29 3.21
C GLU A 466 13.85 21.26 3.57
N SER A 467 14.32 20.17 4.18
CA SER A 467 15.72 19.98 4.53
C SER A 467 16.62 20.00 3.30
N GLY A 468 16.24 19.25 2.26
CA GLY A 468 16.98 19.21 1.00
C GLY A 468 17.05 20.57 0.30
N VAL A 469 15.97 21.33 0.28
CA VAL A 469 15.94 22.70 -0.28
C VAL A 469 16.76 23.66 0.57
N LYS A 470 16.65 23.57 1.90
CA LYS A 470 17.36 24.44 2.84
C LYS A 470 18.87 24.23 2.84
N TYR A 471 19.32 23.02 2.50
CA TYR A 471 20.73 22.68 2.38
C TYR A 471 21.48 23.63 1.42
N PHE A 472 20.84 24.15 0.38
CA PHE A 472 21.42 25.06 -0.60
C PHE A 472 21.29 26.56 -0.25
N LYS A 473 20.57 26.91 0.80
CA LYS A 473 20.31 28.30 1.23
C LYS A 473 21.25 28.81 2.36
#